data_3e04a959c27667005154413aad11adb7
#
_entry.id   3e04a959c27667005154413aad11adb7
#
_cell.length_a   1.000
_cell.length_b   1.000
_cell.length_c   1.000
_cell.angle_alpha   90.00
_cell.angle_beta   90.00
_cell.angle_gamma   90.00
#
_symmetry.space_group_name_H-M   'P 1'
#
loop_
_entity.id
_entity.type
_entity.pdbx_description
1 polymer ?
#
loop_
_entity_poly.entity_id
_entity_poly.type
_entity_poly.pdbx_seq_one_letter_code
_entity_poly.pdbx_strand_id
1 'polypeptide(L)'
;SSNADCSFFYKPIVDSIKQANSDITLNKQDYYLVQTPQISKTTKLKLSLTSLLSKNIDVPDESFVMEYENYLVSKIEGKASNIKITHIHDLDLVKKLNARLECDYEIEAHSDGDVLLHSIADSILGAAALGDIGIFFSDKDPSNKGLDSKKIIDFCLEKINKMNLEIHNIDATIICESPKISPHREKIIESLSKIIKISKSNIGLKATTSEKLGIIGEHKAIAVQSLVNLKQII
;
A
#
# COMPACT_ATOMS: atom_id res chain seq x y z
N SER A 1 -12.55 24.71 1.34
CA SER A 1 -12.55 26.18 1.09
C SER A 1 -13.39 26.49 -0.14
N SER A 2 -14.56 27.07 0.07
CA SER A 2 -15.60 27.27 -0.95
C SER A 2 -15.35 28.42 -1.93
N ASN A 3 -14.23 29.14 -1.82
CA ASN A 3 -13.98 30.34 -2.62
C ASN A 3 -12.75 30.27 -3.57
N ALA A 4 -11.97 29.21 -3.54
CA ALA A 4 -10.82 29.09 -4.41
C ALA A 4 -11.23 28.89 -5.88
N ASP A 5 -10.43 29.41 -6.80
CA ASP A 5 -10.61 29.23 -8.23
C ASP A 5 -9.94 27.95 -8.73
N CYS A 6 -8.89 27.51 -8.02
CA CYS A 6 -8.22 26.24 -8.20
C CYS A 6 -7.85 25.66 -6.82
N SER A 7 -7.81 24.35 -6.74
CA SER A 7 -7.30 23.64 -5.57
C SER A 7 -6.51 22.42 -6.01
N PHE A 8 -5.39 22.14 -5.36
CA PHE A 8 -4.58 20.96 -5.60
C PHE A 8 -4.07 20.35 -4.29
N PHE A 9 -3.74 19.06 -4.36
CA PHE A 9 -3.06 18.40 -3.27
C PHE A 9 -1.56 18.60 -3.37
N TYR A 10 -0.89 18.75 -2.21
CA TYR A 10 0.57 18.83 -2.15
C TYR A 10 1.13 17.89 -1.10
N LYS A 11 2.40 17.54 -1.25
CA LYS A 11 3.18 16.75 -0.30
C LYS A 11 4.47 17.49 0.03
N PRO A 12 4.83 17.65 1.32
CA PRO A 12 6.14 18.16 1.70
C PRO A 12 7.27 17.28 1.14
N ILE A 13 8.40 17.90 0.81
CA ILE A 13 9.58 17.18 0.34
C ILE A 13 10.39 16.74 1.54
N VAL A 14 10.62 15.43 1.67
CA VAL A 14 11.44 14.84 2.75
C VAL A 14 12.89 14.65 2.34
N ASP A 15 13.15 14.38 1.07
CA ASP A 15 14.50 14.17 0.53
C ASP A 15 15.24 15.49 0.29
N SER A 16 16.57 15.42 0.13
CA SER A 16 17.36 16.58 -0.28
C SER A 16 17.13 16.90 -1.75
N ILE A 17 16.91 18.18 -2.06
CA ILE A 17 16.73 18.66 -3.43
C ILE A 17 18.03 19.32 -3.88
N LYS A 18 18.52 18.91 -5.06
CA LYS A 18 19.63 19.58 -5.73
C LYS A 18 19.16 20.18 -7.04
N GLN A 19 19.64 21.36 -7.35
CA GLN A 19 19.39 21.97 -8.65
C GLN A 19 20.15 21.18 -9.74
N ALA A 20 19.46 20.79 -10.79
CA ALA A 20 20.09 20.11 -11.91
C ALA A 20 21.20 20.99 -12.54
N ASN A 21 22.31 20.37 -12.88
CA ASN A 21 23.48 21.04 -13.49
C ASN A 21 24.16 22.09 -12.58
N SER A 22 24.02 21.99 -11.27
CA SER A 22 24.72 22.83 -10.29
C SER A 22 25.03 22.05 -9.02
N ASP A 23 25.97 22.54 -8.19
CA ASP A 23 26.30 21.96 -6.88
C ASP A 23 25.42 22.52 -5.75
N ILE A 24 24.34 23.24 -6.10
CA ILE A 24 23.49 23.91 -5.12
C ILE A 24 22.47 22.92 -4.55
N THR A 25 22.47 22.82 -3.21
CA THR A 25 21.41 22.14 -2.47
C THR A 25 20.34 23.17 -2.08
N LEU A 26 19.10 22.93 -2.47
CA LEU A 26 17.97 23.82 -2.18
C LEU A 26 17.41 23.55 -0.79
N ASN A 27 16.90 24.60 -0.13
CA ASN A 27 16.18 24.44 1.12
C ASN A 27 14.82 23.80 0.84
N LYS A 28 14.66 22.53 1.20
CA LYS A 28 13.44 21.76 0.93
C LYS A 28 12.18 22.30 1.56
N GLN A 29 12.27 23.16 2.59
CA GLN A 29 11.11 23.77 3.25
C GLN A 29 10.42 24.81 2.36
N ASP A 30 11.10 25.32 1.35
CA ASP A 30 10.55 26.29 0.39
C ASP A 30 9.83 25.62 -0.79
N TYR A 31 9.83 24.29 -0.83
CA TYR A 31 9.30 23.50 -1.96
C TYR A 31 8.34 22.41 -1.49
N TYR A 32 7.46 21.99 -2.39
CA TYR A 32 6.54 20.88 -2.19
C TYR A 32 6.29 20.18 -3.53
N LEU A 33 5.89 18.93 -3.46
CA LEU A 33 5.46 18.17 -4.63
C LEU A 33 3.96 18.37 -4.83
N VAL A 34 3.58 18.82 -6.03
CA VAL A 34 2.17 18.91 -6.43
C VAL A 34 1.65 17.52 -6.76
N GLN A 35 0.47 17.19 -6.24
CA GLN A 35 -0.19 15.92 -6.48
C GLN A 35 -1.48 16.13 -7.30
N THR A 36 -1.92 15.09 -7.99
CA THR A 36 -3.23 15.02 -8.63
C THR A 36 -4.26 14.38 -7.69
N PRO A 37 -5.57 14.64 -7.85
CA PRO A 37 -6.16 15.53 -8.86
C PRO A 37 -5.98 17.02 -8.53
N GLN A 38 -6.01 17.84 -9.58
CA GLN A 38 -6.18 19.30 -9.50
C GLN A 38 -7.61 19.65 -9.90
N ILE A 39 -8.23 20.58 -9.20
CA ILE A 39 -9.62 20.98 -9.43
C ILE A 39 -9.67 22.48 -9.69
N SER A 40 -10.17 22.89 -10.86
CA SER A 40 -10.25 24.28 -11.25
C SER A 40 -11.63 24.64 -11.78
N LYS A 41 -12.02 25.92 -11.63
CA LYS A 41 -13.22 26.45 -12.27
C LYS A 41 -13.05 26.42 -13.78
N THR A 42 -13.80 25.58 -14.46
CA THR A 42 -13.64 25.24 -15.87
C THR A 42 -13.59 26.47 -16.79
N THR A 43 -14.46 27.46 -16.58
CA THR A 43 -14.49 28.65 -17.42
C THR A 43 -13.20 29.47 -17.31
N LYS A 44 -12.70 29.69 -16.09
CA LYS A 44 -11.46 30.42 -15.84
C LYS A 44 -10.27 29.67 -16.43
N LEU A 45 -10.14 28.38 -16.14
CA LEU A 45 -9.07 27.54 -16.67
C LEU A 45 -9.04 27.55 -18.20
N LYS A 46 -10.19 27.40 -18.86
CA LYS A 46 -10.27 27.39 -20.32
C LYS A 46 -9.81 28.73 -20.93
N LEU A 47 -10.23 29.86 -20.39
CA LEU A 47 -9.81 31.18 -20.86
C LEU A 47 -8.30 31.38 -20.70
N SER A 48 -7.78 31.05 -19.54
CA SER A 48 -6.36 31.21 -19.22
C SER A 48 -5.48 30.29 -20.05
N LEU A 49 -5.85 29.01 -20.22
CA LEU A 49 -5.15 28.08 -21.11
C LEU A 49 -5.08 28.60 -22.54
N THR A 50 -6.20 29.10 -23.06
CA THR A 50 -6.22 29.67 -24.43
C THR A 50 -5.28 30.89 -24.54
N SER A 51 -5.24 31.76 -23.52
CA SER A 51 -4.34 32.91 -23.45
C SER A 51 -2.87 32.49 -23.41
N LEU A 52 -2.49 31.56 -22.54
CA LEU A 52 -1.10 31.14 -22.37
C LEU A 52 -0.58 30.38 -23.60
N LEU A 53 -1.39 29.50 -24.18
CA LEU A 53 -1.02 28.75 -25.38
C LEU A 53 -0.85 29.67 -26.59
N SER A 54 -1.67 30.72 -26.72
CA SER A 54 -1.51 31.72 -27.80
C SER A 54 -0.22 32.53 -27.67
N LYS A 55 0.35 32.63 -26.47
CA LYS A 55 1.63 33.27 -26.16
C LYS A 55 2.82 32.31 -26.22
N ASN A 56 2.63 31.06 -26.64
CA ASN A 56 3.63 29.97 -26.61
C ASN A 56 4.27 29.76 -25.21
N ILE A 57 3.51 29.93 -24.14
CA ILE A 57 3.96 29.68 -22.79
C ILE A 57 3.76 28.20 -22.52
N ASP A 58 4.83 27.53 -22.08
CA ASP A 58 4.76 26.13 -21.65
C ASP A 58 3.94 26.00 -20.36
N VAL A 59 3.00 25.05 -20.35
CA VAL A 59 2.04 24.85 -19.26
C VAL A 59 2.29 23.49 -18.62
N PRO A 60 3.00 23.43 -17.48
CA PRO A 60 3.31 22.16 -16.81
C PRO A 60 2.08 21.52 -16.17
N ASP A 61 1.16 22.30 -15.63
CA ASP A 61 -0.08 21.81 -15.01
C ASP A 61 -1.17 22.92 -14.88
N GLU A 62 -2.36 22.54 -14.39
CA GLU A 62 -3.49 23.45 -14.26
C GLU A 62 -3.27 24.51 -13.17
N SER A 63 -2.59 24.17 -12.09
CA SER A 63 -2.32 25.11 -11.00
C SER A 63 -1.41 26.24 -11.46
N PHE A 64 -0.40 25.94 -12.31
CA PHE A 64 0.47 26.92 -12.92
C PHE A 64 -0.33 27.97 -13.73
N VAL A 65 -1.31 27.51 -14.53
CA VAL A 65 -2.16 28.40 -15.33
C VAL A 65 -2.92 29.38 -14.45
N MET A 66 -3.49 28.87 -13.37
CA MET A 66 -4.31 29.69 -12.47
C MET A 66 -3.46 30.64 -11.62
N GLU A 67 -2.26 30.24 -11.22
CA GLU A 67 -1.28 31.09 -10.53
C GLU A 67 -0.74 32.20 -11.44
N TYR A 68 -0.41 31.86 -12.70
CA TYR A 68 0.08 32.83 -13.68
C TYR A 68 -0.90 33.98 -13.95
N GLU A 69 -2.19 33.66 -13.99
CA GLU A 69 -3.28 34.65 -14.15
C GLU A 69 -3.75 35.27 -12.84
N ASN A 70 -3.04 35.04 -11.73
CA ASN A 70 -3.33 35.58 -10.39
C ASN A 70 -4.71 35.19 -9.82
N TYR A 71 -5.23 34.02 -10.15
CA TYR A 71 -6.42 33.47 -9.53
C TYR A 71 -6.15 32.94 -8.12
N LEU A 72 -7.20 32.82 -7.32
CA LEU A 72 -7.09 32.30 -5.96
C LEU A 72 -6.86 30.77 -5.99
N VAL A 73 -5.64 30.36 -5.67
CA VAL A 73 -5.25 28.95 -5.61
C VAL A 73 -5.14 28.48 -4.15
N SER A 74 -5.79 27.38 -3.83
CA SER A 74 -5.77 26.75 -2.50
C SER A 74 -4.95 25.47 -2.52
N LYS A 75 -4.09 25.30 -1.52
CA LYS A 75 -3.27 24.11 -1.32
C LYS A 75 -3.90 23.25 -0.23
N ILE A 76 -3.97 21.95 -0.47
CA ILE A 76 -4.50 20.96 0.47
C ILE A 76 -3.41 19.92 0.70
N GLU A 77 -3.02 19.68 1.93
CA GLU A 77 -2.04 18.65 2.21
C GLU A 77 -2.62 17.28 1.85
N GLY A 78 -1.93 16.60 0.95
CA GLY A 78 -2.32 15.29 0.44
C GLY A 78 -1.66 14.15 1.20
N LYS A 79 -2.18 12.95 1.02
CA LYS A 79 -1.62 11.75 1.63
C LYS A 79 -0.41 11.25 0.82
N ALA A 80 0.54 10.62 1.51
CA ALA A 80 1.70 9.97 0.87
C ALA A 80 1.28 8.86 -0.12
N SER A 81 0.14 8.22 0.12
CA SER A 81 -0.45 7.19 -0.74
C SER A 81 -1.08 7.73 -2.03
N ASN A 82 -1.25 9.05 -2.18
CA ASN A 82 -1.73 9.66 -3.42
C ASN A 82 -0.60 9.74 -4.45
N ILE A 83 -0.38 8.66 -5.17
CA ILE A 83 0.71 8.49 -6.12
C ILE A 83 0.18 8.63 -7.54
N LYS A 84 0.80 9.52 -8.33
CA LYS A 84 0.55 9.62 -9.77
C LYS A 84 1.29 8.48 -10.48
N ILE A 85 0.56 7.65 -11.22
CA ILE A 85 1.15 6.63 -12.08
C ILE A 85 1.67 7.32 -13.34
N THR A 86 2.98 7.40 -13.50
CA THR A 86 3.64 8.03 -14.65
C THR A 86 4.50 7.00 -15.41
N HIS A 87 5.06 6.03 -14.70
CA HIS A 87 5.94 5.01 -15.26
C HIS A 87 5.43 3.61 -14.96
N ILE A 88 5.92 2.61 -15.70
CA ILE A 88 5.51 1.21 -15.54
C ILE A 88 5.80 0.68 -14.12
N HIS A 89 6.86 1.16 -13.48
CA HIS A 89 7.23 0.78 -12.10
C HIS A 89 6.22 1.27 -11.07
N ASP A 90 5.52 2.38 -11.34
CA ASP A 90 4.49 2.91 -10.44
C ASP A 90 3.31 1.95 -10.34
N LEU A 91 3.06 1.14 -11.39
CA LEU A 91 2.04 0.09 -11.37
C LEU A 91 2.33 -1.00 -10.34
N ASP A 92 3.59 -1.36 -10.13
CA ASP A 92 3.97 -2.34 -9.13
C ASP A 92 3.78 -1.79 -7.72
N LEU A 93 4.05 -0.50 -7.52
CA LEU A 93 3.75 0.18 -6.28
C LEU A 93 2.24 0.28 -6.02
N VAL A 94 1.44 0.62 -7.03
CA VAL A 94 -0.03 0.65 -6.94
C VAL A 94 -0.62 -0.74 -6.71
N LYS A 95 -0.09 -1.79 -7.34
CA LYS A 95 -0.49 -3.16 -7.06
C LYS A 95 -0.21 -3.55 -5.61
N LYS A 96 0.94 -3.14 -5.06
CA LYS A 96 1.28 -3.33 -3.64
C LYS A 96 0.35 -2.54 -2.72
N LEU A 97 0.00 -1.30 -3.08
CA LEU A 97 -0.93 -0.46 -2.32
C LEU A 97 -2.38 -0.98 -2.39
N ASN A 98 -2.82 -1.52 -3.52
CA ASN A 98 -4.16 -2.11 -3.68
C ASN A 98 -4.37 -3.41 -2.88
N ALA A 99 -3.30 -4.06 -2.45
CA ALA A 99 -3.37 -5.21 -1.54
C ALA A 99 -3.41 -4.79 -0.06
N ARG A 100 -3.19 -3.51 0.25
CA ARG A 100 -3.17 -2.98 1.61
C ARG A 100 -4.50 -2.30 1.93
N LEU A 101 -4.96 -2.48 3.16
CA LEU A 101 -6.08 -1.71 3.71
C LEU A 101 -5.64 -0.26 3.89
N GLU A 102 -6.47 0.70 3.45
CA GLU A 102 -6.21 2.11 3.73
C GLU A 102 -6.27 2.37 5.24
N CYS A 103 -5.13 2.70 5.83
CA CYS A 103 -5.04 3.14 7.21
C CYS A 103 -3.90 4.16 7.36
N ASP A 104 -3.95 4.92 8.44
CA ASP A 104 -2.98 5.99 8.73
C ASP A 104 -1.65 5.45 9.27
N TYR A 105 -1.46 4.14 9.31
CA TYR A 105 -0.29 3.44 9.86
C TYR A 105 0.38 2.59 8.81
N GLU A 106 1.71 2.59 8.82
CA GLU A 106 2.54 1.71 8.01
C GLU A 106 3.25 0.71 8.92
N ILE A 107 3.31 -0.56 8.49
CA ILE A 107 4.04 -1.58 9.21
C ILE A 107 5.49 -1.52 8.79
N GLU A 108 6.40 -1.22 9.74
CA GLU A 108 7.84 -1.41 9.52
C GLU A 108 8.14 -2.91 9.45
N ALA A 109 8.56 -3.38 8.29
CA ALA A 109 8.90 -4.77 8.06
C ALA A 109 10.08 -4.93 7.11
N HIS A 110 10.79 -6.05 7.24
CA HIS A 110 11.89 -6.41 6.34
C HIS A 110 11.37 -6.84 4.95
N SER A 111 10.14 -7.38 4.88
CA SER A 111 9.40 -7.76 3.68
C SER A 111 8.38 -6.69 3.27
N ASP A 112 7.31 -7.08 2.58
CA ASP A 112 6.20 -6.17 2.20
C ASP A 112 5.24 -5.84 3.36
N GLY A 113 5.49 -6.37 4.56
CA GLY A 113 4.69 -6.11 5.78
C GLY A 113 3.33 -6.81 5.81
N ASP A 114 3.09 -7.83 4.98
CA ASP A 114 1.84 -8.60 4.99
C ASP A 114 1.85 -9.64 6.12
N VAL A 115 1.53 -9.19 7.34
CA VAL A 115 1.48 -10.06 8.54
C VAL A 115 0.46 -11.19 8.42
N LEU A 116 -0.59 -11.04 7.60
CA LEU A 116 -1.59 -12.09 7.39
C LEU A 116 -1.01 -13.22 6.54
N LEU A 117 -0.37 -12.90 5.42
CA LEU A 117 0.26 -13.92 4.59
C LEU A 117 1.44 -14.59 5.31
N HIS A 118 2.21 -13.86 6.13
CA HIS A 118 3.29 -14.44 6.94
C HIS A 118 2.75 -15.46 7.96
N SER A 119 1.70 -15.08 8.71
CA SER A 119 1.06 -15.99 9.66
C SER A 119 0.54 -17.27 8.98
N ILE A 120 -0.09 -17.11 7.79
CA ILE A 120 -0.61 -18.26 7.03
C ILE A 120 0.55 -19.13 6.51
N ALA A 121 1.65 -18.52 6.01
CA ALA A 121 2.83 -19.27 5.56
C ALA A 121 3.44 -20.12 6.69
N ASP A 122 3.62 -19.52 7.86
CA ASP A 122 4.09 -20.24 9.06
C ASP A 122 3.14 -21.38 9.44
N SER A 123 1.84 -21.15 9.37
CA SER A 123 0.85 -22.19 9.68
C SER A 123 0.88 -23.34 8.66
N ILE A 124 1.13 -23.06 7.37
CA ILE A 124 1.29 -24.11 6.35
C ILE A 124 2.54 -24.94 6.63
N LEU A 125 3.68 -24.28 6.88
CA LEU A 125 4.95 -24.95 7.18
C LEU A 125 4.86 -25.75 8.50
N GLY A 126 4.27 -25.15 9.52
CA GLY A 126 4.07 -25.80 10.82
C GLY A 126 3.17 -27.03 10.73
N ALA A 127 2.05 -26.96 9.98
CA ALA A 127 1.16 -28.10 9.77
C ALA A 127 1.84 -29.25 9.01
N ALA A 128 2.84 -28.95 8.17
CA ALA A 128 3.66 -29.94 7.47
C ALA A 128 4.92 -30.36 8.23
N ALA A 129 5.13 -29.87 9.47
CA ALA A 129 6.33 -30.09 10.28
C ALA A 129 7.65 -29.64 9.60
N LEU A 130 7.60 -28.56 8.81
CA LEU A 130 8.74 -28.00 8.08
C LEU A 130 9.41 -26.82 8.80
N GLY A 131 8.92 -26.41 9.97
CA GLY A 131 9.43 -25.26 10.72
C GLY A 131 8.68 -23.97 10.38
N ASP A 132 9.39 -22.87 10.16
CA ASP A 132 8.85 -21.54 9.95
C ASP A 132 9.48 -20.84 8.72
N ILE A 133 8.94 -19.67 8.34
CA ILE A 133 9.45 -18.90 7.19
C ILE A 133 10.89 -18.40 7.41
N GLY A 134 11.32 -18.17 8.64
CA GLY A 134 12.68 -17.71 8.95
C GLY A 134 13.77 -18.69 8.57
N ILE A 135 13.45 -20.00 8.54
CA ILE A 135 14.35 -21.06 8.08
C ILE A 135 14.65 -20.93 6.59
N PHE A 136 13.66 -20.53 5.80
CA PHE A 136 13.76 -20.47 4.32
C PHE A 136 14.02 -19.07 3.80
N PHE A 137 13.57 -18.04 4.51
CA PHE A 137 13.63 -16.65 4.12
C PHE A 137 14.23 -15.81 5.26
N SER A 138 15.52 -16.07 5.57
CA SER A 138 16.21 -15.35 6.62
C SER A 138 16.25 -13.84 6.38
N ASP A 139 15.97 -13.06 7.41
CA ASP A 139 16.08 -11.59 7.42
C ASP A 139 17.53 -11.11 7.26
N LYS A 140 18.52 -11.99 7.52
CA LYS A 140 19.96 -11.72 7.31
C LYS A 140 20.37 -11.80 5.84
N ASP A 141 19.54 -12.38 4.96
CA ASP A 141 19.82 -12.45 3.53
C ASP A 141 19.27 -11.20 2.82
N PRO A 142 20.15 -10.35 2.25
CA PRO A 142 19.72 -9.13 1.56
C PRO A 142 18.77 -9.38 0.37
N SER A 143 18.79 -10.59 -0.22
CA SER A 143 17.91 -10.95 -1.33
C SER A 143 16.42 -11.05 -0.91
N ASN A 144 16.17 -11.21 0.38
CA ASN A 144 14.82 -11.28 0.94
C ASN A 144 14.24 -9.89 1.30
N LYS A 145 15.05 -8.83 1.18
CA LYS A 145 14.58 -7.47 1.47
C LYS A 145 13.48 -7.03 0.51
N GLY A 146 12.30 -6.70 1.05
CA GLY A 146 11.13 -6.30 0.25
C GLY A 146 10.51 -7.47 -0.53
N LEU A 147 10.76 -8.71 -0.12
CA LEU A 147 10.18 -9.89 -0.75
C LEU A 147 8.64 -9.85 -0.68
N ASP A 148 8.00 -10.07 -1.82
CA ASP A 148 6.54 -10.19 -1.91
C ASP A 148 6.08 -11.47 -1.18
N SER A 149 5.24 -11.32 -0.16
CA SER A 149 4.73 -12.43 0.65
C SER A 149 3.95 -13.49 -0.16
N LYS A 150 3.46 -13.14 -1.36
CA LYS A 150 2.86 -14.14 -2.27
C LYS A 150 3.87 -15.18 -2.74
N LYS A 151 5.14 -14.78 -2.94
CA LYS A 151 6.22 -15.72 -3.30
C LYS A 151 6.51 -16.68 -2.14
N ILE A 152 6.39 -16.21 -0.90
CA ILE A 152 6.51 -17.05 0.29
C ILE A 152 5.38 -18.08 0.32
N ILE A 153 4.14 -17.67 0.06
CA ILE A 153 3.00 -18.58 -0.05
C ILE A 153 3.20 -19.59 -1.19
N ASP A 154 3.59 -19.14 -2.39
CA ASP A 154 3.84 -20.06 -3.52
C ASP A 154 4.90 -21.11 -3.17
N PHE A 155 5.97 -20.72 -2.49
CA PHE A 155 6.99 -21.63 -1.98
C PHE A 155 6.41 -22.65 -0.97
N CYS A 156 5.60 -22.19 -0.02
CA CYS A 156 4.96 -23.07 0.96
C CYS A 156 4.04 -24.09 0.28
N LEU A 157 3.23 -23.64 -0.69
CA LEU A 157 2.35 -24.51 -1.48
C LEU A 157 3.15 -25.56 -2.27
N GLU A 158 4.26 -25.17 -2.89
CA GLU A 158 5.14 -26.10 -3.59
C GLU A 158 5.72 -27.16 -2.65
N LYS A 159 6.12 -26.77 -1.44
CA LYS A 159 6.67 -27.69 -0.43
C LYS A 159 5.66 -28.74 -0.01
N ILE A 160 4.43 -28.33 0.36
CA ILE A 160 3.40 -29.28 0.80
C ILE A 160 2.92 -30.18 -0.36
N ASN A 161 2.85 -29.64 -1.61
CA ASN A 161 2.49 -30.44 -2.78
C ASN A 161 3.51 -31.57 -3.05
N LYS A 162 4.81 -31.32 -2.84
CA LYS A 162 5.86 -32.35 -2.93
C LYS A 162 5.71 -33.46 -1.89
N MET A 163 4.95 -33.21 -0.81
CA MET A 163 4.62 -34.18 0.22
C MET A 163 3.25 -34.85 -0.01
N ASN A 164 2.62 -34.64 -1.17
CA ASN A 164 1.25 -35.07 -1.48
C ASN A 164 0.21 -34.49 -0.51
N LEU A 165 0.43 -33.26 -0.05
CA LEU A 165 -0.48 -32.52 0.84
C LEU A 165 -1.05 -31.31 0.13
N GLU A 166 -2.29 -30.99 0.45
CA GLU A 166 -2.94 -29.74 0.04
C GLU A 166 -3.67 -29.10 1.22
N ILE A 167 -3.95 -27.80 1.11
CA ILE A 167 -4.71 -27.08 2.16
C ILE A 167 -6.17 -27.50 2.10
N HIS A 168 -6.70 -27.97 3.23
CA HIS A 168 -8.11 -28.26 3.41
C HIS A 168 -8.87 -26.99 3.75
N ASN A 169 -8.48 -26.30 4.80
CA ASN A 169 -9.05 -25.01 5.20
C ASN A 169 -8.05 -24.15 5.98
N ILE A 170 -8.37 -22.88 6.07
CA ILE A 170 -7.63 -21.87 6.84
C ILE A 170 -8.60 -21.18 7.79
N ASP A 171 -8.18 -20.94 9.01
CA ASP A 171 -8.82 -20.05 9.97
C ASP A 171 -7.83 -18.99 10.42
N ALA A 172 -8.12 -17.71 10.17
CA ALA A 172 -7.25 -16.60 10.52
C ALA A 172 -7.99 -15.57 11.38
N THR A 173 -7.31 -15.01 12.35
CA THR A 173 -7.81 -13.94 13.22
C THR A 173 -6.84 -12.77 13.19
N ILE A 174 -7.32 -11.61 12.76
CA ILE A 174 -6.58 -10.35 12.79
C ILE A 174 -6.95 -9.61 14.08
N ILE A 175 -5.94 -9.20 14.85
CA ILE A 175 -6.10 -8.49 16.11
C ILE A 175 -5.53 -7.09 15.91
N CYS A 176 -6.39 -6.08 15.80
CA CYS A 176 -5.99 -4.69 15.59
C CYS A 176 -7.11 -3.73 16.00
N GLU A 177 -6.75 -2.54 16.45
CA GLU A 177 -7.71 -1.47 16.74
C GLU A 177 -8.13 -0.73 15.45
N SER A 178 -7.18 -0.55 14.53
CA SER A 178 -7.36 0.11 13.24
C SER A 178 -6.44 -0.57 12.19
N PRO A 179 -6.90 -0.66 10.91
CA PRO A 179 -8.22 -0.35 10.40
C PRO A 179 -9.29 -1.35 10.84
N LYS A 180 -10.57 -0.99 10.73
CA LYS A 180 -11.66 -1.95 10.93
C LYS A 180 -11.69 -2.95 9.78
N ILE A 181 -11.50 -4.22 10.11
CA ILE A 181 -11.39 -5.31 9.11
C ILE A 181 -12.74 -5.71 8.52
N SER A 182 -13.82 -5.63 9.31
CA SER A 182 -15.16 -6.10 8.90
C SER A 182 -15.63 -5.59 7.55
N PRO A 183 -15.50 -4.29 7.20
CA PRO A 183 -15.92 -3.79 5.89
C PRO A 183 -15.10 -4.36 4.71
N HIS A 184 -13.91 -4.87 4.98
CA HIS A 184 -12.96 -5.37 3.97
C HIS A 184 -12.90 -6.90 3.91
N ARG A 185 -13.61 -7.59 4.82
CA ARG A 185 -13.52 -9.03 5.03
C ARG A 185 -13.68 -9.83 3.73
N GLU A 186 -14.70 -9.55 2.95
CA GLU A 186 -14.96 -10.28 1.70
C GLU A 186 -13.87 -10.09 0.65
N LYS A 187 -13.34 -8.87 0.53
CA LYS A 187 -12.22 -8.58 -0.38
C LYS A 187 -10.94 -9.30 0.03
N ILE A 188 -10.67 -9.38 1.34
CA ILE A 188 -9.51 -10.11 1.87
C ILE A 188 -9.66 -11.60 1.58
N ILE A 189 -10.83 -12.21 1.87
CA ILE A 189 -11.10 -13.62 1.56
C ILE A 189 -10.94 -13.89 0.06
N GLU A 190 -11.43 -13.00 -0.80
CA GLU A 190 -11.27 -13.14 -2.23
C GLU A 190 -9.79 -13.10 -2.67
N SER A 191 -9.01 -12.20 -2.09
CA SER A 191 -7.57 -12.12 -2.34
C SER A 191 -6.84 -13.38 -1.88
N LEU A 192 -7.10 -13.82 -0.64
CA LEU A 192 -6.52 -15.05 -0.08
C LEU A 192 -6.87 -16.28 -0.94
N SER A 193 -8.13 -16.42 -1.35
CA SER A 193 -8.58 -17.52 -2.21
C SER A 193 -7.78 -17.59 -3.52
N LYS A 194 -7.50 -16.44 -4.14
CA LYS A 194 -6.70 -16.36 -5.37
C LYS A 194 -5.23 -16.70 -5.14
N ILE A 195 -4.64 -16.19 -4.04
CA ILE A 195 -3.22 -16.38 -3.71
C ILE A 195 -2.97 -17.84 -3.31
N ILE A 196 -3.80 -18.39 -2.43
CA ILE A 196 -3.61 -19.72 -1.83
C ILE A 196 -4.22 -20.82 -2.71
N LYS A 197 -5.06 -20.45 -3.70
CA LYS A 197 -5.68 -21.35 -4.67
C LYS A 197 -6.66 -22.36 -4.03
N ILE A 198 -7.42 -21.92 -2.99
CA ILE A 198 -8.49 -22.69 -2.36
C ILE A 198 -9.84 -21.95 -2.46
N SER A 199 -10.93 -22.69 -2.26
CA SER A 199 -12.27 -22.10 -2.26
C SER A 199 -12.42 -21.05 -1.15
N LYS A 200 -13.16 -19.96 -1.41
CA LYS A 200 -13.53 -18.97 -0.39
C LYS A 200 -14.26 -19.60 0.80
N SER A 201 -15.03 -20.65 0.57
CA SER A 201 -15.74 -21.41 1.62
C SER A 201 -14.81 -22.10 2.63
N ASN A 202 -13.55 -22.29 2.25
CA ASN A 202 -12.54 -22.94 3.09
C ASN A 202 -11.63 -21.91 3.81
N ILE A 203 -11.98 -20.62 3.78
CA ILE A 203 -11.25 -19.55 4.43
C ILE A 203 -12.12 -18.90 5.49
N GLY A 204 -11.82 -19.17 6.75
CA GLY A 204 -12.31 -18.42 7.91
C GLY A 204 -11.46 -17.19 8.14
N LEU A 205 -12.06 -16.00 8.16
CA LEU A 205 -11.39 -14.77 8.53
C LEU A 205 -12.19 -14.07 9.63
N LYS A 206 -11.54 -13.82 10.75
CA LYS A 206 -12.10 -13.13 11.92
C LYS A 206 -11.25 -11.91 12.23
N ALA A 207 -11.84 -10.94 12.90
CA ALA A 207 -11.13 -9.79 13.43
C ALA A 207 -11.64 -9.46 14.82
N THR A 208 -10.73 -9.02 15.68
CA THR A 208 -11.04 -8.54 17.02
C THR A 208 -10.12 -7.40 17.41
N THR A 209 -10.47 -6.67 18.46
CA THR A 209 -9.61 -5.66 19.09
C THR A 209 -8.92 -6.26 20.31
N SER A 210 -7.97 -5.53 20.90
CA SER A 210 -7.41 -5.81 22.22
C SER A 210 -8.09 -5.01 23.34
N GLU A 211 -9.25 -4.43 23.06
CA GLU A 211 -10.00 -3.56 23.99
C GLU A 211 -9.14 -2.40 24.52
N LYS A 212 -8.33 -1.80 23.66
CA LYS A 212 -7.37 -0.72 23.96
C LYS A 212 -6.26 -1.12 24.95
N LEU A 213 -5.99 -2.41 25.13
CA LEU A 213 -4.94 -2.90 26.02
C LEU A 213 -3.65 -3.19 25.26
N GLY A 214 -2.53 -2.85 25.89
CA GLY A 214 -1.18 -3.12 25.40
C GLY A 214 -0.84 -2.42 24.09
N ILE A 215 0.24 -2.86 23.44
CA ILE A 215 0.79 -2.24 22.23
C ILE A 215 -0.17 -2.27 21.02
N ILE A 216 -1.06 -3.27 20.96
CA ILE A 216 -2.10 -3.33 19.94
C ILE A 216 -3.16 -2.27 20.23
N GLY A 217 -3.59 -2.14 21.49
CA GLY A 217 -4.56 -1.16 21.94
C GLY A 217 -4.07 0.28 21.78
N GLU A 218 -2.76 0.50 21.81
CA GLU A 218 -2.10 1.78 21.56
C GLU A 218 -1.85 2.04 20.05
N HIS A 219 -2.37 1.22 19.15
CA HIS A 219 -2.15 1.29 17.70
C HIS A 219 -0.69 1.17 17.26
N LYS A 220 0.16 0.55 18.06
CA LYS A 220 1.60 0.37 17.79
C LYS A 220 1.91 -0.99 17.14
N ALA A 221 0.96 -1.90 17.11
CA ALA A 221 1.12 -3.23 16.54
C ALA A 221 -0.19 -3.80 16.00
N ILE A 222 -0.05 -4.76 15.09
CA ILE A 222 -1.11 -5.66 14.62
C ILE A 222 -0.62 -7.07 14.88
N ALA A 223 -1.49 -7.95 15.36
CA ALA A 223 -1.19 -9.37 15.48
C ALA A 223 -2.13 -10.19 14.59
N VAL A 224 -1.61 -11.30 14.09
CA VAL A 224 -2.40 -12.28 13.34
C VAL A 224 -2.09 -13.65 13.87
N GLN A 225 -3.15 -14.41 14.12
CA GLN A 225 -3.07 -15.84 14.38
C GLN A 225 -3.77 -16.59 13.27
N SER A 226 -3.15 -17.64 12.78
CA SER A 226 -3.76 -18.51 11.79
C SER A 226 -3.59 -19.98 12.13
N LEU A 227 -4.48 -20.78 11.59
CA LEU A 227 -4.43 -22.24 11.67
C LEU A 227 -4.75 -22.79 10.30
N VAL A 228 -3.95 -23.73 9.85
CA VAL A 228 -4.11 -24.41 8.56
C VAL A 228 -4.29 -25.89 8.79
N ASN A 229 -5.33 -26.47 8.21
CA ASN A 229 -5.46 -27.91 8.13
C ASN A 229 -5.03 -28.39 6.74
N LEU A 230 -4.17 -29.38 6.71
CA LEU A 230 -3.74 -30.06 5.50
C LEU A 230 -4.49 -31.39 5.34
N LYS A 231 -4.67 -31.80 4.11
CA LYS A 231 -5.17 -33.14 3.77
C LYS A 231 -4.30 -33.78 2.70
N GLN A 232 -4.34 -35.09 2.58
CA GLN A 232 -3.66 -35.82 1.51
C GLN A 232 -4.37 -35.57 0.18
N ILE A 233 -3.58 -35.42 -0.87
CA ILE A 233 -4.06 -35.43 -2.24
C ILE A 233 -4.36 -36.89 -2.60
N ILE A 234 -5.62 -37.19 -2.90
CA ILE A 234 -6.10 -38.53 -3.28
C ILE A 234 -6.00 -38.68 -4.79
#